data_7ba54ad97fe1550ef6436599a6be700e
#
_entry.id   7ba54ad97fe1550ef6436599a6be700e
#
_cell.length_a   1.000
_cell.length_b   1.000
_cell.length_c   1.000
_cell.angle_alpha   90.00
_cell.angle_beta   90.00
_cell.angle_gamma   90.00
#
_symmetry.space_group_name_H-M   'P 1'
#
loop_
_entity.id
_entity.type
_entity.pdbx_description
1 polymer ?
#
loop_
_entity_poly.entity_id
_entity_poly.type
_entity_poly.pdbx_seq_one_letter_code
_entity_poly.pdbx_strand_id
1 'polypeptide(L)'
;MMRDFLRIYVLFAPNSGESCRISEFLVSHFDGLGMERDGVAIRVPVRFRSVPWIEGDPAPRKIDLEGADHNVIVLLHDPLMMEDDAIWNNYVGALRTSISVRNSVDLYVPFGSTQRDPALPFDKALHTQYARRDRWTTLKTQADRDNRLLLHLLLMIRRHLKSIYAPSSPDEPLFVSHAKADGDGTARAIVDYVNDTQNDVPLETFYDAMELLPGEDYEKRFESEIIKGTLLAITSDAYDSRPWCVFELTTAKRAYRPIVLADIATLKTSRTYPYGANLPKVRVIVDADNAWIEKLLVEALSEGLRCDIFNAQARRRAASMGLNAIITPRPPELFDLTVDEGHASTLIYPDPPLGNIESEILLKALAASGRKLELKTLSEVR
;
A
#
# COMPACT_ATOMS: atom_id res chain seq x y z
N MET A 1 10.30 -14.60 -20.90
CA MET A 1 9.56 -14.64 -19.64
C MET A 1 9.29 -13.18 -19.26
N MET A 2 8.05 -12.81 -18.95
CA MET A 2 7.72 -11.43 -18.57
C MET A 2 8.37 -11.15 -17.21
N ARG A 3 9.10 -10.06 -17.09
CA ARG A 3 9.80 -9.64 -15.87
C ARG A 3 8.76 -9.10 -14.87
N ASP A 4 8.84 -9.52 -13.61
CA ASP A 4 7.95 -8.98 -12.58
C ASP A 4 8.24 -7.49 -12.34
N PHE A 5 7.22 -6.69 -12.05
CA PHE A 5 7.45 -5.30 -11.66
C PHE A 5 8.04 -5.22 -10.25
N LEU A 6 7.44 -5.93 -9.31
CA LEU A 6 7.88 -6.00 -7.91
C LEU A 6 7.93 -7.46 -7.47
N ARG A 7 8.97 -7.83 -6.75
CA ARG A 7 9.13 -9.17 -6.17
C ARG A 7 9.66 -9.08 -4.74
N ILE A 8 9.11 -9.88 -3.85
CA ILE A 8 9.56 -9.96 -2.46
C ILE A 8 10.34 -11.24 -2.23
N TYR A 9 11.49 -11.13 -1.59
CA TYR A 9 12.28 -12.25 -1.08
C TYR A 9 12.28 -12.19 0.44
N VAL A 10 11.92 -13.30 1.11
CA VAL A 10 11.96 -13.42 2.56
C VAL A 10 13.10 -14.34 2.97
N LEU A 11 14.04 -13.81 3.73
CA LEU A 11 15.22 -14.49 4.26
C LEU A 11 14.97 -14.84 5.72
N PHE A 12 15.12 -16.10 6.08
CA PHE A 12 14.95 -16.58 7.46
C PHE A 12 15.67 -17.91 7.71
N ALA A 13 16.01 -18.18 8.98
CA ALA A 13 16.61 -19.46 9.39
C ALA A 13 15.63 -20.61 9.18
N PRO A 14 16.04 -21.74 8.57
CA PRO A 14 15.14 -22.84 8.18
C PRO A 14 14.39 -23.46 9.35
N ASN A 15 14.98 -23.45 10.56
CA ASN A 15 14.40 -24.04 11.76
C ASN A 15 13.54 -23.04 12.57
N SER A 16 13.35 -21.82 12.09
CA SER A 16 12.52 -20.80 12.75
C SER A 16 11.05 -20.98 12.38
N GLY A 17 10.29 -21.61 13.26
CA GLY A 17 8.86 -21.82 13.07
C GLY A 17 8.07 -20.49 12.98
N GLU A 18 8.47 -19.47 13.76
CA GLU A 18 7.87 -18.13 13.68
C GLU A 18 8.14 -17.47 12.32
N SER A 19 9.38 -17.50 11.86
CA SER A 19 9.74 -16.87 10.59
C SER A 19 9.11 -17.59 9.39
N CYS A 20 8.97 -18.92 9.45
CA CYS A 20 8.24 -19.72 8.46
C CYS A 20 6.79 -19.27 8.37
N ARG A 21 6.09 -19.19 9.50
CA ARG A 21 4.69 -18.74 9.58
C ARG A 21 4.49 -17.30 9.08
N ILE A 22 5.39 -16.38 9.44
CA ILE A 22 5.35 -15.00 8.92
C ILE A 22 5.52 -15.00 7.41
N SER A 23 6.41 -15.84 6.89
CA SER A 23 6.65 -15.95 5.45
C SER A 23 5.40 -16.42 4.70
N GLU A 24 4.68 -17.40 5.24
CA GLU A 24 3.39 -17.87 4.69
C GLU A 24 2.30 -16.80 4.77
N PHE A 25 2.24 -16.06 5.87
CA PHE A 25 1.34 -14.91 6.00
C PHE A 25 1.61 -13.84 4.93
N LEU A 26 2.88 -13.51 4.66
CA LEU A 26 3.25 -12.57 3.61
C LEU A 26 2.85 -13.09 2.21
N VAL A 27 3.03 -14.38 1.93
CA VAL A 27 2.55 -14.99 0.67
C VAL A 27 1.06 -14.78 0.53
N SER A 28 0.29 -15.16 1.55
CA SER A 28 -1.17 -15.05 1.52
C SER A 28 -1.64 -13.61 1.28
N HIS A 29 -0.99 -12.63 1.90
CA HIS A 29 -1.33 -11.23 1.71
C HIS A 29 -1.00 -10.71 0.31
N PHE A 30 0.22 -10.96 -0.17
CA PHE A 30 0.69 -10.40 -1.44
C PHE A 30 0.16 -11.14 -2.68
N ASP A 31 -0.24 -12.41 -2.56
CA ASP A 31 -0.97 -13.12 -3.62
C ASP A 31 -2.37 -12.52 -3.84
N GLY A 32 -2.97 -11.95 -2.80
CA GLY A 32 -4.30 -11.34 -2.81
C GLY A 32 -4.31 -9.81 -2.95
N LEU A 33 -3.20 -9.16 -3.26
CA LEU A 33 -3.10 -7.68 -3.32
C LEU A 33 -3.92 -7.04 -4.47
N GLY A 34 -4.65 -7.79 -5.23
CA GLY A 34 -5.52 -7.30 -6.31
C GLY A 34 -6.94 -7.75 -6.14
N MET A 35 -7.88 -7.12 -6.86
CA MET A 35 -9.26 -7.57 -6.87
C MET A 35 -9.35 -8.98 -7.49
N GLU A 36 -9.75 -9.95 -6.68
CA GLU A 36 -9.97 -11.35 -7.06
C GLU A 36 -11.25 -11.52 -7.89
N ARG A 37 -11.41 -10.81 -8.97
CA ARG A 37 -12.51 -11.10 -9.89
C ARG A 37 -11.96 -11.27 -11.30
N ASP A 38 -11.88 -12.53 -11.70
CA ASP A 38 -11.76 -13.00 -13.08
C ASP A 38 -10.58 -12.44 -13.91
N GLY A 39 -9.35 -12.55 -13.38
CA GLY A 39 -8.19 -12.45 -14.32
C GLY A 39 -7.11 -11.55 -13.96
N VAL A 40 -6.40 -10.93 -13.86
CA VAL A 40 -5.09 -10.25 -13.69
C VAL A 40 -5.09 -9.35 -12.47
N ALA A 41 -5.11 -9.96 -11.31
CA ALA A 41 -4.73 -9.28 -10.08
C ALA A 41 -3.28 -8.79 -10.18
N ILE A 42 -2.99 -7.62 -9.63
CA ILE A 42 -1.60 -7.20 -9.41
C ILE A 42 -0.98 -8.21 -8.45
N ARG A 43 -0.13 -9.08 -8.98
CA ARG A 43 0.59 -10.08 -8.18
C ARG A 43 1.94 -9.55 -7.81
N VAL A 44 2.27 -9.67 -6.52
CA VAL A 44 3.61 -9.44 -6.00
C VAL A 44 4.16 -10.78 -5.54
N PRO A 45 4.95 -11.48 -6.37
CA PRO A 45 5.47 -12.80 -6.02
C PRO A 45 6.36 -12.74 -4.78
N VAL A 46 6.07 -13.60 -3.80
CA VAL A 46 6.90 -13.78 -2.59
C VAL A 46 7.71 -15.06 -2.73
N ARG A 47 9.00 -15.02 -2.47
CA ARG A 47 9.93 -16.15 -2.58
C ARG A 47 10.77 -16.29 -1.32
N PHE A 48 10.95 -17.51 -0.84
CA PHE A 48 11.73 -17.79 0.35
C PHE A 48 13.21 -18.07 0.04
N ARG A 49 14.05 -17.70 0.97
CA ARG A 49 15.48 -17.98 0.99
C ARG A 49 15.89 -18.40 2.40
N SER A 50 15.66 -19.69 2.71
CA SER A 50 15.94 -20.25 4.03
C SER A 50 16.83 -21.48 3.97
N VAL A 51 16.77 -22.26 2.89
CA VAL A 51 17.51 -23.52 2.76
C VAL A 51 18.45 -23.49 1.55
N PRO A 52 19.56 -24.25 1.59
CA PRO A 52 20.45 -24.43 0.45
C PRO A 52 19.69 -25.01 -0.75
N TRP A 53 20.10 -24.62 -1.94
CA TRP A 53 19.57 -25.18 -3.19
C TRP A 53 20.27 -26.48 -3.60
N ILE A 54 21.55 -26.60 -3.23
CA ILE A 54 22.43 -27.73 -3.56
C ILE A 54 22.78 -28.41 -2.24
N GLU A 55 22.68 -29.72 -2.20
CA GLU A 55 23.10 -30.52 -1.03
C GLU A 55 24.60 -30.27 -0.74
N GLY A 56 24.91 -29.93 0.50
CA GLY A 56 26.26 -29.58 0.95
C GLY A 56 26.65 -28.09 0.80
N ASP A 57 25.82 -27.26 0.17
CA ASP A 57 26.03 -25.80 0.19
C ASP A 57 25.43 -25.25 1.52
N PRO A 58 26.22 -24.59 2.37
CA PRO A 58 25.73 -24.06 3.62
C PRO A 58 24.85 -22.82 3.45
N ALA A 59 24.91 -22.12 2.31
CA ALA A 59 24.20 -20.87 2.08
C ALA A 59 22.86 -21.05 1.35
N PRO A 60 21.85 -20.21 1.62
CA PRO A 60 20.63 -20.22 0.85
C PRO A 60 20.86 -19.93 -0.64
N ARG A 61 19.95 -20.37 -1.49
CA ARG A 61 19.99 -20.07 -2.92
C ARG A 61 20.12 -18.57 -3.17
N LYS A 62 21.01 -18.19 -4.08
CA LYS A 62 21.19 -16.79 -4.51
C LYS A 62 19.89 -16.16 -5.02
N ILE A 63 19.74 -14.89 -4.74
CA ILE A 63 18.62 -14.08 -5.24
C ILE A 63 18.94 -13.63 -6.66
N ASP A 64 17.98 -13.86 -7.55
CA ASP A 64 18.00 -13.31 -8.91
C ASP A 64 17.39 -11.91 -8.90
N LEU A 65 18.22 -10.89 -8.78
CA LEU A 65 17.78 -9.49 -8.78
C LEU A 65 17.33 -9.02 -10.17
N GLU A 66 17.78 -9.67 -11.26
CA GLU A 66 17.40 -9.28 -12.62
C GLU A 66 15.99 -9.77 -13.01
N GLY A 67 15.41 -10.70 -12.25
CA GLY A 67 14.11 -11.28 -12.50
C GLY A 67 12.92 -10.35 -12.22
N ALA A 68 13.17 -9.18 -11.60
CA ALA A 68 12.16 -8.14 -11.37
C ALA A 68 12.75 -6.75 -11.60
N ASP A 69 11.88 -5.77 -11.84
CA ASP A 69 12.29 -4.36 -11.91
C ASP A 69 12.72 -3.86 -10.54
N HIS A 70 11.97 -4.24 -9.50
CA HIS A 70 12.25 -3.95 -8.10
C HIS A 70 12.19 -5.22 -7.28
N ASN A 71 13.18 -5.40 -6.40
CA ASN A 71 13.17 -6.48 -5.43
C ASN A 71 13.10 -5.89 -4.03
N VAL A 72 12.24 -6.46 -3.20
CA VAL A 72 12.16 -6.18 -1.77
C VAL A 72 12.72 -7.37 -1.03
N ILE A 73 13.79 -7.16 -0.30
CA ILE A 73 14.45 -8.20 0.48
C ILE A 73 14.11 -8.01 1.94
N VAL A 74 13.25 -8.87 2.45
CA VAL A 74 12.85 -8.91 3.85
C VAL A 74 13.76 -9.89 4.59
N LEU A 75 14.48 -9.41 5.59
CA LEU A 75 15.22 -10.27 6.50
C LEU A 75 14.43 -10.43 7.79
N LEU A 76 14.04 -11.66 8.14
CA LEU A 76 13.48 -12.01 9.43
C LEU A 76 14.61 -12.55 10.31
N HIS A 77 15.34 -11.62 10.93
CA HIS A 77 16.46 -11.98 11.80
C HIS A 77 15.95 -12.54 13.13
N ASP A 78 16.48 -13.68 13.52
CA ASP A 78 16.20 -14.34 14.79
C ASP A 78 17.49 -15.00 15.39
N PRO A 79 17.45 -15.47 16.65
CA PRO A 79 18.60 -16.06 17.30
C PRO A 79 19.20 -17.28 16.56
N LEU A 80 18.41 -18.04 15.80
CA LEU A 80 18.90 -19.19 15.06
C LEU A 80 19.86 -18.80 13.90
N MET A 81 19.72 -17.59 13.37
CA MET A 81 20.69 -17.08 12.41
C MET A 81 22.07 -16.80 13.02
N MET A 82 22.12 -16.60 14.34
CA MET A 82 23.36 -16.37 15.05
C MET A 82 24.14 -17.66 15.34
N GLU A 83 23.49 -18.83 15.24
CA GLU A 83 24.16 -20.13 15.35
C GLU A 83 25.08 -20.36 14.13
N ASP A 84 24.66 -19.84 12.95
CA ASP A 84 25.40 -19.87 11.69
C ASP A 84 25.72 -18.44 11.19
N ASP A 85 26.16 -17.58 12.11
CA ASP A 85 26.31 -16.15 11.85
C ASP A 85 27.25 -15.83 10.67
N ALA A 86 28.31 -16.58 10.50
CA ALA A 86 29.26 -16.42 9.40
C ALA A 86 28.61 -16.68 8.04
N ILE A 87 27.73 -17.68 7.93
CA ILE A 87 27.02 -18.01 6.68
C ILE A 87 26.03 -16.90 6.33
N TRP A 88 25.17 -16.53 7.29
CA TRP A 88 24.17 -15.48 7.07
C TRP A 88 24.80 -14.12 6.86
N ASN A 89 25.85 -13.78 7.61
CA ASN A 89 26.57 -12.54 7.48
C ASN A 89 27.23 -12.38 6.08
N ASN A 90 27.87 -13.44 5.59
CA ASN A 90 28.49 -13.45 4.25
C ASN A 90 27.41 -13.40 3.16
N TYR A 91 26.32 -14.15 3.29
CA TYR A 91 25.22 -14.15 2.34
C TYR A 91 24.55 -12.78 2.22
N VAL A 92 24.19 -12.17 3.35
CA VAL A 92 23.56 -10.85 3.39
C VAL A 92 24.56 -9.77 2.93
N GLY A 93 25.82 -9.84 3.31
CA GLY A 93 26.86 -8.91 2.87
C GLY A 93 27.03 -8.91 1.35
N ALA A 94 27.13 -10.09 0.72
CA ALA A 94 27.18 -10.22 -0.73
C ALA A 94 25.92 -9.70 -1.43
N LEU A 95 24.76 -9.98 -0.85
CA LEU A 95 23.47 -9.49 -1.36
C LEU A 95 23.38 -7.96 -1.29
N ARG A 96 23.72 -7.36 -0.16
CA ARG A 96 23.74 -5.89 0.04
C ARG A 96 24.68 -5.19 -0.94
N THR A 97 25.84 -5.80 -1.20
CA THR A 97 26.75 -5.30 -2.23
C THR A 97 26.11 -5.34 -3.62
N SER A 98 25.41 -6.43 -3.95
CA SER A 98 24.71 -6.55 -5.23
C SER A 98 23.57 -5.53 -5.38
N ILE A 99 22.83 -5.27 -4.30
CA ILE A 99 21.77 -4.24 -4.26
C ILE A 99 22.35 -2.85 -4.51
N SER A 100 23.49 -2.53 -3.88
CA SER A 100 24.11 -1.19 -4.02
C SER A 100 24.53 -0.88 -5.47
N VAL A 101 24.93 -1.88 -6.24
CA VAL A 101 25.28 -1.73 -7.65
C VAL A 101 24.08 -1.39 -8.53
N ARG A 102 22.88 -1.75 -8.12
CA ARG A 102 21.63 -1.50 -8.87
C ARG A 102 21.01 -0.12 -8.65
N ASN A 103 21.77 0.86 -8.14
CA ASN A 103 21.33 2.26 -8.00
C ASN A 103 20.01 2.44 -7.26
N SER A 104 19.85 1.79 -6.11
CA SER A 104 18.70 1.91 -5.23
C SER A 104 17.34 1.54 -5.85
N VAL A 105 17.29 0.67 -6.86
CA VAL A 105 16.03 0.14 -7.38
C VAL A 105 15.48 -1.01 -6.53
N ASP A 106 16.29 -1.59 -5.67
CA ASP A 106 15.93 -2.66 -4.75
C ASP A 106 15.92 -2.16 -3.31
N LEU A 107 15.04 -2.73 -2.48
CA LEU A 107 14.82 -2.35 -1.09
C LEU A 107 15.21 -3.49 -0.15
N TYR A 108 15.95 -3.18 0.92
CA TYR A 108 16.27 -4.11 2.00
C TYR A 108 15.56 -3.70 3.29
N VAL A 109 14.78 -4.62 3.85
CA VAL A 109 13.93 -4.38 5.04
C VAL A 109 14.22 -5.45 6.09
N PRO A 110 15.08 -5.16 7.07
CA PRO A 110 15.38 -6.10 8.15
C PRO A 110 14.45 -5.92 9.35
N PHE A 111 13.95 -7.04 9.87
CA PHE A 111 13.18 -7.15 11.10
C PHE A 111 13.96 -7.95 12.14
N GLY A 112 14.12 -7.40 13.34
CA GLY A 112 14.77 -8.07 14.46
C GLY A 112 13.78 -8.61 15.47
N SER A 113 14.03 -9.80 16.02
CA SER A 113 13.14 -10.46 17.00
C SER A 113 13.57 -10.26 18.45
N THR A 114 14.83 -9.91 18.72
CA THR A 114 15.38 -9.83 20.08
C THR A 114 16.19 -8.57 20.35
N GLN A 115 16.35 -8.25 21.66
CA GLN A 115 17.20 -7.14 22.10
C GLN A 115 18.69 -7.48 22.15
N ARG A 116 19.04 -8.74 22.44
CA ARG A 116 20.43 -9.14 22.70
C ARG A 116 21.32 -9.04 21.47
N ASP A 117 20.82 -9.52 20.34
CA ASP A 117 21.54 -9.44 19.06
C ASP A 117 20.56 -9.05 17.95
N PRO A 118 20.25 -7.76 17.88
CA PRO A 118 19.16 -7.27 17.02
C PRO A 118 19.48 -7.32 15.53
N ALA A 119 20.76 -7.49 15.14
CA ALA A 119 21.18 -7.37 13.75
C ALA A 119 22.43 -8.21 13.46
N LEU A 120 22.57 -8.64 12.22
CA LEU A 120 23.78 -9.32 11.74
C LEU A 120 25.02 -8.41 11.85
N PRO A 121 26.24 -8.96 12.05
CA PRO A 121 27.47 -8.17 12.18
C PRO A 121 27.71 -7.20 11.01
N PHE A 122 27.46 -7.63 9.77
CA PHE A 122 27.58 -6.79 8.59
C PHE A 122 26.66 -5.57 8.64
N ASP A 123 25.40 -5.76 9.01
CA ASP A 123 24.42 -4.69 9.12
C ASP A 123 24.72 -3.74 10.29
N LYS A 124 25.26 -4.28 11.41
CA LYS A 124 25.76 -3.45 12.51
C LYS A 124 26.90 -2.52 12.05
N ALA A 125 27.83 -3.03 11.25
CA ALA A 125 28.94 -2.24 10.71
C ALA A 125 28.47 -1.12 9.75
N LEU A 126 27.33 -1.32 9.08
CA LEU A 126 26.69 -0.31 8.23
C LEU A 126 25.67 0.57 8.96
N HIS A 127 25.54 0.46 10.29
CA HIS A 127 24.55 1.16 11.08
C HIS A 127 23.10 0.98 10.56
N THR A 128 22.80 -0.20 9.97
CA THR A 128 21.46 -0.49 9.43
C THR A 128 20.44 -0.59 10.57
N GLN A 129 19.37 0.18 10.48
CA GLN A 129 18.26 0.13 11.43
C GLN A 129 17.35 -1.07 11.14
N TYR A 130 17.02 -1.84 12.18
CA TYR A 130 16.08 -2.95 12.11
C TYR A 130 14.75 -2.54 12.72
N ALA A 131 13.64 -2.90 12.08
CA ALA A 131 12.34 -2.83 12.73
C ALA A 131 12.28 -3.87 13.85
N ARG A 132 12.04 -3.40 15.10
CA ARG A 132 12.22 -4.17 16.33
C ARG A 132 10.91 -4.82 16.77
N ARG A 133 10.66 -6.07 16.35
CA ARG A 133 9.45 -6.82 16.70
C ARG A 133 9.28 -7.05 18.21
N ASP A 134 10.38 -7.13 18.95
CA ASP A 134 10.38 -7.27 20.41
C ASP A 134 9.87 -6.02 21.15
N ARG A 135 9.77 -4.87 20.48
CA ARG A 135 9.20 -3.65 21.05
C ARG A 135 7.68 -3.59 20.97
N TRP A 136 7.04 -4.43 20.19
CA TRP A 136 5.58 -4.42 19.99
C TRP A 136 4.85 -5.13 21.15
N THR A 137 5.15 -4.70 22.36
CA THR A 137 4.64 -5.31 23.60
C THR A 137 3.19 -4.99 23.88
N THR A 138 2.65 -3.93 23.29
CA THR A 138 1.24 -3.53 23.39
C THR A 138 0.33 -4.46 22.57
N LEU A 139 0.87 -5.14 21.56
CA LEU A 139 0.11 -6.04 20.68
C LEU A 139 -0.07 -7.42 21.37
N LYS A 140 -1.33 -7.73 21.68
CA LYS A 140 -1.69 -8.91 22.51
C LYS A 140 -1.62 -10.21 21.74
N THR A 141 -2.07 -10.19 20.47
CA THR A 141 -2.15 -11.41 19.67
C THR A 141 -1.02 -11.51 18.65
N GLN A 142 -0.79 -12.72 18.16
CA GLN A 142 0.17 -12.93 17.08
C GLN A 142 -0.29 -12.26 15.77
N ALA A 143 -1.60 -12.30 15.50
CA ALA A 143 -2.17 -11.65 14.32
C ALA A 143 -1.94 -10.13 14.32
N ASP A 144 -2.01 -9.47 15.48
CA ASP A 144 -1.73 -8.03 15.57
C ASP A 144 -0.26 -7.73 15.27
N ARG A 145 0.66 -8.56 15.75
CA ARG A 145 2.10 -8.43 15.46
C ARG A 145 2.41 -8.67 13.98
N ASP A 146 1.71 -9.60 13.35
CA ASP A 146 1.84 -9.88 11.92
C ASP A 146 1.31 -8.69 11.09
N ASN A 147 0.17 -8.12 11.48
CA ASN A 147 -0.35 -6.91 10.87
C ASN A 147 0.62 -5.72 11.03
N ARG A 148 1.23 -5.55 12.20
CA ARG A 148 2.24 -4.52 12.44
C ARG A 148 3.48 -4.71 11.56
N LEU A 149 3.98 -5.95 11.43
CA LEU A 149 5.08 -6.25 10.52
C LEU A 149 4.72 -5.87 9.08
N LEU A 150 3.54 -6.28 8.65
CA LEU A 150 3.03 -5.99 7.32
C LEU A 150 2.86 -4.49 7.08
N LEU A 151 2.36 -3.76 8.06
CA LEU A 151 2.19 -2.31 8.02
C LEU A 151 3.54 -1.60 7.81
N HIS A 152 4.58 -1.97 8.57
CA HIS A 152 5.94 -1.46 8.35
C HIS A 152 6.45 -1.79 6.94
N LEU A 153 6.26 -3.03 6.50
CA LEU A 153 6.72 -3.48 5.18
C LEU A 153 6.03 -2.72 4.06
N LEU A 154 4.70 -2.62 4.09
CA LEU A 154 3.90 -1.90 3.09
C LEU A 154 4.32 -0.43 2.99
N LEU A 155 4.50 0.23 4.12
CA LEU A 155 4.92 1.63 4.13
C LEU A 155 6.33 1.80 3.54
N MET A 156 7.27 0.93 3.89
CA MET A 156 8.63 1.00 3.34
C MET A 156 8.66 0.74 1.84
N ILE A 157 7.87 -0.21 1.35
CA ILE A 157 7.74 -0.47 -0.10
C ILE A 157 7.14 0.76 -0.81
N ARG A 158 6.08 1.35 -0.26
CA ARG A 158 5.44 2.53 -0.83
C ARG A 158 6.39 3.72 -0.89
N ARG A 159 7.08 4.04 0.21
CA ARG A 159 8.10 5.11 0.26
C ARG A 159 9.21 4.87 -0.76
N HIS A 160 9.66 3.63 -0.89
CA HIS A 160 10.67 3.25 -1.88
C HIS A 160 10.19 3.48 -3.31
N LEU A 161 9.02 2.96 -3.68
CA LEU A 161 8.47 3.17 -5.03
C LEU A 161 8.23 4.65 -5.33
N LYS A 162 7.76 5.43 -4.35
CA LYS A 162 7.58 6.87 -4.51
C LYS A 162 8.88 7.63 -4.68
N SER A 163 9.92 7.27 -3.97
CA SER A 163 11.24 7.90 -4.17
C SER A 163 11.75 7.76 -5.62
N ILE A 164 11.30 6.70 -6.31
CA ILE A 164 11.67 6.44 -7.71
C ILE A 164 10.70 7.10 -8.69
N TYR A 165 9.38 6.97 -8.47
CA TYR A 165 8.36 7.32 -9.46
C TYR A 165 7.63 8.65 -9.18
N ALA A 166 7.72 9.16 -7.95
CA ALA A 166 7.07 10.41 -7.51
C ALA A 166 7.92 11.15 -6.46
N PRO A 167 9.18 11.51 -6.75
CA PRO A 167 10.12 12.03 -5.74
C PRO A 167 9.70 13.37 -5.11
N SER A 168 8.79 14.10 -5.73
CA SER A 168 8.25 15.35 -5.19
C SER A 168 7.15 15.18 -4.14
N SER A 169 6.73 13.97 -3.84
CA SER A 169 5.68 13.67 -2.85
C SER A 169 6.14 12.59 -1.88
N PRO A 170 7.12 12.86 -1.00
CA PRO A 170 7.73 11.84 -0.13
C PRO A 170 6.81 11.40 1.01
N ASP A 171 6.05 12.31 1.59
CA ASP A 171 5.21 12.03 2.76
C ASP A 171 3.78 11.67 2.37
N GLU A 172 3.25 10.65 3.02
CA GLU A 172 1.87 10.19 2.81
C GLU A 172 1.12 10.15 4.13
N PRO A 173 0.54 11.28 4.54
CA PRO A 173 -0.34 11.27 5.70
C PRO A 173 -1.59 10.43 5.40
N LEU A 174 -2.09 9.78 6.44
CA LEU A 174 -3.42 9.18 6.41
C LEU A 174 -4.44 10.27 6.72
N PHE A 175 -5.23 10.67 5.73
CA PHE A 175 -6.31 11.63 5.93
C PHE A 175 -7.55 10.90 6.43
N VAL A 176 -8.00 11.20 7.66
CA VAL A 176 -9.15 10.55 8.29
C VAL A 176 -10.39 11.40 8.14
N SER A 177 -11.22 11.07 7.15
CA SER A 177 -12.51 11.73 6.87
C SER A 177 -13.62 11.09 7.67
N HIS A 178 -14.47 11.90 8.33
CA HIS A 178 -15.55 11.39 9.17
C HIS A 178 -16.71 12.40 9.34
N ALA A 179 -17.88 11.91 9.67
CA ALA A 179 -18.98 12.76 10.10
C ALA A 179 -18.88 13.02 11.61
N LYS A 180 -18.83 14.30 12.03
CA LYS A 180 -18.70 14.68 13.45
C LYS A 180 -19.85 14.15 14.33
N ALA A 181 -20.99 13.84 13.72
CA ALA A 181 -22.18 13.40 14.46
C ALA A 181 -22.05 11.99 15.05
N ASP A 182 -21.41 11.06 14.31
CA ASP A 182 -21.43 9.63 14.64
C ASP A 182 -20.14 8.88 14.22
N GLY A 183 -19.19 9.56 13.59
CA GLY A 183 -17.89 9.01 13.20
C GLY A 183 -16.71 9.52 14.04
N ASP A 184 -16.88 10.61 14.81
CA ASP A 184 -15.81 11.31 15.53
C ASP A 184 -15.07 10.40 16.52
N GLY A 185 -15.82 9.61 17.31
CA GLY A 185 -15.20 8.70 18.28
C GLY A 185 -14.29 7.64 17.64
N THR A 186 -14.73 7.08 16.50
CA THR A 186 -13.91 6.11 15.74
C THR A 186 -12.68 6.77 15.11
N ALA A 187 -12.86 7.96 14.54
CA ALA A 187 -11.76 8.72 13.93
C ALA A 187 -10.68 9.08 14.98
N ARG A 188 -11.11 9.57 16.16
CA ARG A 188 -10.17 9.85 17.27
C ARG A 188 -9.45 8.62 17.75
N ALA A 189 -10.14 7.49 17.89
CA ALA A 189 -9.49 6.25 18.31
C ALA A 189 -8.35 5.84 17.35
N ILE A 190 -8.55 6.01 16.04
CA ILE A 190 -7.51 5.74 15.03
C ILE A 190 -6.34 6.72 15.17
N VAL A 191 -6.63 8.02 15.28
CA VAL A 191 -5.61 9.06 15.36
C VAL A 191 -4.79 8.94 16.65
N ASP A 192 -5.45 8.75 17.78
CA ASP A 192 -4.79 8.57 19.08
C ASP A 192 -3.90 7.32 19.05
N TYR A 193 -4.40 6.22 18.45
CA TYR A 193 -3.63 5.00 18.31
C TYR A 193 -2.37 5.17 17.45
N VAL A 194 -2.49 5.87 16.33
CA VAL A 194 -1.36 6.13 15.43
C VAL A 194 -0.33 7.07 16.06
N ASN A 195 -0.78 8.09 16.78
CA ASN A 195 0.08 9.10 17.37
C ASN A 195 0.68 8.67 18.73
N ASP A 196 0.19 7.59 19.33
CA ASP A 196 0.79 7.04 20.55
C ASP A 196 2.15 6.39 20.25
N THR A 197 3.21 7.00 20.75
CA THR A 197 4.59 6.53 20.57
C THR A 197 4.85 5.12 21.11
N GLN A 198 4.02 4.62 22.04
CA GLN A 198 4.13 3.25 22.55
C GLN A 198 3.68 2.21 21.53
N ASN A 199 2.83 2.60 20.60
CA ASN A 199 2.34 1.69 19.57
C ASN A 199 3.36 1.53 18.42
N ASP A 200 4.34 2.41 18.26
CA ASP A 200 5.36 2.34 17.19
C ASP A 200 4.73 2.19 15.79
N VAL A 201 3.63 2.92 15.54
CA VAL A 201 2.98 2.96 14.21
C VAL A 201 3.75 3.92 13.33
N PRO A 202 4.31 3.48 12.19
CA PRO A 202 5.19 4.32 11.37
C PRO A 202 4.41 5.24 10.40
N LEU A 203 3.21 5.69 10.78
CA LEU A 203 2.33 6.55 9.97
C LEU A 203 2.17 7.92 10.60
N GLU A 204 1.88 8.90 9.76
CA GLU A 204 1.40 10.21 10.16
C GLU A 204 -0.08 10.31 9.81
N THR A 205 -0.86 10.96 10.67
CA THR A 205 -2.29 11.19 10.43
C THR A 205 -2.55 12.67 10.29
N PHE A 206 -3.47 13.01 9.38
CA PHE A 206 -4.13 14.31 9.35
C PHE A 206 -5.58 14.14 9.83
N TYR A 207 -5.95 14.94 10.83
CA TYR A 207 -7.28 14.90 11.44
C TYR A 207 -7.84 16.32 11.58
N ASP A 208 -8.98 16.57 10.95
CA ASP A 208 -9.66 17.86 10.83
C ASP A 208 -9.75 18.68 12.14
N ALA A 209 -10.03 18.03 13.26
CA ALA A 209 -10.37 18.74 14.49
C ALA A 209 -9.16 19.42 15.18
N MET A 210 -7.91 19.08 14.82
CA MET A 210 -6.73 19.48 15.58
C MET A 210 -5.76 20.40 14.84
N GLU A 211 -5.91 20.60 13.51
CA GLU A 211 -4.84 21.18 12.69
C GLU A 211 -5.20 22.51 11.99
N LEU A 212 -6.42 23.02 12.21
CA LEU A 212 -6.82 24.30 11.61
C LEU A 212 -6.50 25.48 12.52
N LEU A 213 -5.73 26.42 12.00
CA LEU A 213 -5.47 27.69 12.68
C LEU A 213 -6.59 28.69 12.41
N PRO A 214 -6.96 29.54 13.39
CA PRO A 214 -7.95 30.59 13.19
C PRO A 214 -7.53 31.53 12.04
N GLY A 215 -8.41 31.66 11.03
CA GLY A 215 -8.19 32.53 9.86
C GLY A 215 -7.62 31.83 8.63
N GLU A 216 -7.35 30.53 8.66
CA GLU A 216 -7.00 29.77 7.48
C GLU A 216 -8.22 29.47 6.59
N ASP A 217 -7.97 29.42 5.28
CA ASP A 217 -8.93 28.90 4.29
C ASP A 217 -8.92 27.36 4.39
N TYR A 218 -9.87 26.83 5.17
CA TYR A 218 -9.93 25.41 5.47
C TYR A 218 -10.22 24.54 4.24
N GLU A 219 -10.92 25.04 3.23
CA GLU A 219 -11.20 24.31 1.99
C GLU A 219 -9.88 24.05 1.23
N LYS A 220 -9.07 25.06 1.03
CA LYS A 220 -7.75 24.92 0.40
C LYS A 220 -6.79 24.07 1.22
N ARG A 221 -6.85 24.18 2.56
CA ARG A 221 -6.02 23.37 3.44
C ARG A 221 -6.37 21.89 3.30
N PHE A 222 -7.67 21.54 3.39
CA PHE A 222 -8.12 20.17 3.21
C PHE A 222 -7.77 19.62 1.83
N GLU A 223 -8.06 20.38 0.77
CA GLU A 223 -7.67 19.98 -0.57
C GLU A 223 -6.17 19.65 -0.64
N SER A 224 -5.32 20.54 -0.10
CA SER A 224 -3.88 20.35 -0.09
C SER A 224 -3.40 19.12 0.68
N GLU A 225 -4.08 18.72 1.77
CA GLU A 225 -3.71 17.54 2.55
C GLU A 225 -4.28 16.25 1.93
N ILE A 226 -5.52 16.28 1.45
CA ILE A 226 -6.16 15.14 0.80
C ILE A 226 -5.34 14.67 -0.41
N ILE A 227 -4.82 15.59 -1.21
CA ILE A 227 -4.05 15.24 -2.41
C ILE A 227 -2.65 14.66 -2.12
N LYS A 228 -2.18 14.72 -0.88
CA LYS A 228 -0.86 14.17 -0.50
C LYS A 228 -0.90 12.69 -0.16
N GLY A 229 -1.98 12.23 0.49
CA GLY A 229 -2.00 10.95 1.18
C GLY A 229 -3.06 9.96 0.73
N THR A 230 -3.32 9.00 1.59
CA THR A 230 -4.41 8.03 1.46
C THR A 230 -5.62 8.54 2.24
N LEU A 231 -6.79 8.55 1.63
CA LEU A 231 -8.04 8.90 2.32
C LEU A 231 -8.62 7.65 3.00
N LEU A 232 -8.83 7.73 4.31
CA LEU A 232 -9.59 6.77 5.09
C LEU A 232 -10.94 7.41 5.46
N ALA A 233 -12.01 7.00 4.80
CA ALA A 233 -13.35 7.53 5.00
C ALA A 233 -14.12 6.66 6.00
N ILE A 234 -14.40 7.20 7.19
CA ILE A 234 -15.20 6.53 8.22
C ILE A 234 -16.68 6.69 7.86
N THR A 235 -17.21 5.72 7.12
CA THR A 235 -18.59 5.75 6.61
C THR A 235 -19.56 5.29 7.70
N SER A 236 -20.13 6.26 8.42
CA SER A 236 -21.18 6.14 9.43
C SER A 236 -22.56 6.39 8.83
N ASP A 237 -23.62 6.28 9.64
CA ASP A 237 -25.00 6.53 9.19
C ASP A 237 -25.22 7.98 8.70
N ALA A 238 -24.46 8.95 9.24
CA ALA A 238 -24.55 10.36 8.86
C ALA A 238 -23.59 10.78 7.75
N TYR A 239 -22.58 9.95 7.38
CA TYR A 239 -21.49 10.32 6.48
C TYR A 239 -21.96 10.88 5.14
N ASP A 240 -22.87 10.19 4.47
CA ASP A 240 -23.38 10.52 3.13
C ASP A 240 -24.18 11.82 3.08
N SER A 241 -24.73 12.25 4.23
CA SER A 241 -25.52 13.47 4.36
C SER A 241 -24.69 14.72 4.64
N ARG A 242 -23.37 14.56 4.85
CA ARG A 242 -22.49 15.67 5.22
C ARG A 242 -21.79 16.22 3.99
N PRO A 243 -22.02 17.49 3.61
CA PRO A 243 -21.38 18.10 2.43
C PRO A 243 -19.86 18.02 2.46
N TRP A 244 -19.23 18.16 3.63
CA TRP A 244 -17.77 18.06 3.79
C TRP A 244 -17.24 16.66 3.53
N CYS A 245 -17.90 15.62 4.04
CA CYS A 245 -17.49 14.24 3.75
C CYS A 245 -17.57 13.93 2.24
N VAL A 246 -18.62 14.45 1.57
CA VAL A 246 -18.76 14.37 0.11
C VAL A 246 -17.64 15.13 -0.60
N PHE A 247 -17.33 16.34 -0.15
CA PHE A 247 -16.24 17.15 -0.70
C PHE A 247 -14.89 16.43 -0.57
N GLU A 248 -14.53 15.94 0.61
CA GLU A 248 -13.27 15.23 0.86
C GLU A 248 -13.14 13.99 -0.02
N LEU A 249 -14.18 13.16 -0.07
CA LEU A 249 -14.20 11.96 -0.89
C LEU A 249 -14.07 12.27 -2.39
N THR A 250 -14.81 13.26 -2.89
CA THR A 250 -14.77 13.65 -4.30
C THR A 250 -13.45 14.31 -4.68
N THR A 251 -12.85 15.07 -3.77
CA THR A 251 -11.51 15.65 -3.95
C THR A 251 -10.43 14.56 -4.07
N ALA A 252 -10.45 13.56 -3.17
CA ALA A 252 -9.54 12.42 -3.25
C ALA A 252 -9.72 11.63 -4.55
N LYS A 253 -10.97 11.43 -4.99
CA LYS A 253 -11.27 10.78 -6.27
C LYS A 253 -10.70 11.55 -7.47
N ARG A 254 -10.92 12.87 -7.52
CA ARG A 254 -10.38 13.74 -8.57
C ARG A 254 -8.87 13.73 -8.65
N ALA A 255 -8.23 13.67 -7.49
CA ALA A 255 -6.78 13.59 -7.39
C ALA A 255 -6.21 12.18 -7.59
N TYR A 256 -7.05 11.20 -7.96
CA TYR A 256 -6.67 9.79 -8.14
C TYR A 256 -5.93 9.19 -6.93
N ARG A 257 -6.32 9.63 -5.72
CA ARG A 257 -5.69 9.15 -4.49
C ARG A 257 -6.23 7.78 -4.07
N PRO A 258 -5.43 6.98 -3.34
CA PRO A 258 -5.93 5.79 -2.67
C PRO A 258 -7.03 6.15 -1.68
N ILE A 259 -8.12 5.39 -1.67
CA ILE A 259 -9.28 5.63 -0.79
C ILE A 259 -9.74 4.29 -0.24
N VAL A 260 -9.98 4.23 1.07
CA VAL A 260 -10.60 3.08 1.73
C VAL A 260 -11.82 3.56 2.53
N LEU A 261 -12.94 2.87 2.36
CA LEU A 261 -14.15 3.10 3.11
C LEU A 261 -14.18 2.19 4.34
N ALA A 262 -14.06 2.78 5.52
CA ALA A 262 -14.23 2.07 6.80
C ALA A 262 -15.70 2.14 7.22
N ASP A 263 -16.45 1.06 7.01
CA ASP A 263 -17.88 1.01 7.26
C ASP A 263 -18.19 0.69 8.72
N ILE A 264 -18.66 1.69 9.45
CA ILE A 264 -19.15 1.59 10.83
C ILE A 264 -20.67 1.79 10.93
N ALA A 265 -21.39 1.94 9.81
CA ALA A 265 -22.81 2.22 9.80
C ALA A 265 -23.59 1.14 10.57
N THR A 266 -24.52 1.56 11.41
CA THR A 266 -25.38 0.69 12.21
C THR A 266 -26.73 0.45 11.55
N LEU A 267 -27.21 1.42 10.78
CA LEU A 267 -28.46 1.33 10.06
C LEU A 267 -28.27 0.63 8.71
N LYS A 268 -29.25 -0.16 8.33
CA LYS A 268 -29.27 -0.76 6.99
C LYS A 268 -29.62 0.32 5.98
N THR A 269 -28.65 0.75 5.20
CA THR A 269 -28.87 1.72 4.13
C THR A 269 -29.73 1.12 3.01
N SER A 270 -30.76 1.86 2.61
CA SER A 270 -31.64 1.45 1.50
C SER A 270 -31.02 1.68 0.12
N ARG A 271 -29.96 2.46 0.04
CA ARG A 271 -29.21 2.78 -1.20
C ARG A 271 -27.73 2.83 -0.93
N THR A 272 -26.96 2.41 -1.92
CA THR A 272 -25.49 2.57 -1.88
C THR A 272 -25.14 4.03 -2.20
N TYR A 273 -24.22 4.59 -1.43
CA TYR A 273 -23.67 5.91 -1.68
C TYR A 273 -22.97 5.96 -3.05
N PRO A 274 -23.40 6.84 -3.97
CA PRO A 274 -22.93 6.76 -5.36
C PRO A 274 -21.45 7.06 -5.51
N TYR A 275 -20.89 7.96 -4.69
CA TYR A 275 -19.46 8.31 -4.77
C TYR A 275 -18.55 7.28 -4.11
N GLY A 276 -19.10 6.33 -3.36
CA GLY A 276 -18.38 5.19 -2.79
C GLY A 276 -18.25 4.00 -3.72
N ALA A 277 -18.84 4.05 -4.91
CA ALA A 277 -18.72 2.98 -5.90
C ALA A 277 -17.25 2.82 -6.36
N ASN A 278 -16.87 1.59 -6.71
CA ASN A 278 -15.52 1.21 -7.15
C ASN A 278 -14.40 1.51 -6.13
N LEU A 279 -14.75 1.63 -4.85
CA LEU A 279 -13.78 1.81 -3.76
C LEU A 279 -13.77 0.58 -2.83
N PRO A 280 -12.59 0.19 -2.31
CA PRO A 280 -12.51 -0.86 -1.31
C PRO A 280 -13.26 -0.46 -0.04
N LYS A 281 -14.07 -1.39 0.47
CA LYS A 281 -14.90 -1.18 1.67
C LYS A 281 -14.61 -2.25 2.71
N VAL A 282 -14.23 -1.81 3.90
CA VAL A 282 -13.92 -2.67 5.05
C VAL A 282 -15.01 -2.49 6.10
N ARG A 283 -15.68 -3.57 6.46
CA ARG A 283 -16.60 -3.54 7.61
C ARG A 283 -15.79 -3.49 8.90
N VAL A 284 -15.99 -2.47 9.70
CA VAL A 284 -15.31 -2.26 10.97
C VAL A 284 -16.29 -2.54 12.12
N ILE A 285 -15.85 -3.37 13.06
CA ILE A 285 -16.51 -3.56 14.34
C ILE A 285 -15.60 -2.93 15.39
N VAL A 286 -16.03 -1.76 15.89
CA VAL A 286 -15.29 -1.05 16.93
C VAL A 286 -15.48 -1.77 18.24
N ASP A 287 -14.39 -2.28 18.81
CA ASP A 287 -14.36 -2.93 20.12
C ASP A 287 -13.30 -2.29 21.03
N ALA A 288 -13.19 -2.79 22.24
CA ALA A 288 -12.23 -2.30 23.22
C ALA A 288 -10.79 -2.75 22.92
N ASP A 289 -10.59 -3.65 21.98
CA ASP A 289 -9.28 -4.10 21.51
C ASP A 289 -8.95 -3.41 20.19
N ASN A 290 -7.82 -2.72 20.11
CA ASN A 290 -7.42 -1.91 18.94
C ASN A 290 -6.99 -2.74 17.72
N ALA A 291 -7.18 -4.05 17.74
CA ALA A 291 -6.85 -4.96 16.64
C ALA A 291 -7.53 -4.59 15.31
N TRP A 292 -8.75 -4.03 15.37
CA TRP A 292 -9.46 -3.54 14.19
C TRP A 292 -8.74 -2.36 13.53
N ILE A 293 -8.02 -1.51 14.30
CA ILE A 293 -7.25 -0.39 13.76
C ILE A 293 -6.06 -0.92 12.95
N GLU A 294 -5.28 -1.87 13.48
CA GLU A 294 -4.17 -2.48 12.75
C GLU A 294 -4.62 -3.03 11.39
N LYS A 295 -5.70 -3.80 11.39
CA LYS A 295 -6.28 -4.36 10.17
C LYS A 295 -6.70 -3.26 9.18
N LEU A 296 -7.34 -2.21 9.67
CA LEU A 296 -7.80 -1.11 8.82
C LEU A 296 -6.62 -0.33 8.21
N LEU A 297 -5.56 -0.10 8.99
CA LEU A 297 -4.34 0.56 8.50
C LEU A 297 -3.62 -0.29 7.44
N VAL A 298 -3.58 -1.61 7.63
CA VAL A 298 -3.04 -2.54 6.63
C VAL A 298 -3.83 -2.44 5.32
N GLU A 299 -5.17 -2.42 5.38
CA GLU A 299 -6.00 -2.27 4.17
C GLU A 299 -5.75 -0.93 3.47
N ALA A 300 -5.63 0.17 4.23
CA ALA A 300 -5.33 1.48 3.67
C ALA A 300 -3.98 1.53 2.95
N LEU A 301 -2.94 0.94 3.54
CA LEU A 301 -1.62 0.87 2.92
C LEU A 301 -1.57 -0.12 1.74
N SER A 302 -2.34 -1.21 1.80
CA SER A 302 -2.45 -2.18 0.70
C SER A 302 -3.08 -1.55 -0.52
N GLU A 303 -4.18 -0.81 -0.35
CA GLU A 303 -4.79 -0.03 -1.43
C GLU A 303 -3.82 1.02 -1.99
N GLY A 304 -3.09 1.71 -1.09
CA GLY A 304 -2.04 2.64 -1.50
C GLY A 304 -0.97 1.97 -2.36
N LEU A 305 -0.45 0.82 -1.93
CA LEU A 305 0.55 0.07 -2.69
C LEU A 305 0.02 -0.42 -4.04
N ARG A 306 -1.24 -0.89 -4.08
CA ARG A 306 -1.91 -1.28 -5.33
C ARG A 306 -1.94 -0.11 -6.32
N CYS A 307 -2.33 1.07 -5.86
CA CYS A 307 -2.34 2.29 -6.69
C CYS A 307 -0.92 2.69 -7.14
N ASP A 308 0.08 2.63 -6.26
CA ASP A 308 1.46 3.00 -6.57
C ASP A 308 2.05 2.08 -7.65
N ILE A 309 1.87 0.75 -7.52
CA ILE A 309 2.31 -0.24 -8.52
C ILE A 309 1.62 -0.01 -9.87
N PHE A 310 0.29 0.14 -9.85
CA PHE A 310 -0.47 0.38 -11.07
C PHE A 310 -0.02 1.65 -11.78
N ASN A 311 0.05 2.77 -11.06
CA ASN A 311 0.45 4.06 -11.61
C ASN A 311 1.85 4.02 -12.22
N ALA A 312 2.81 3.36 -11.55
CA ALA A 312 4.17 3.23 -12.05
C ALA A 312 4.23 2.41 -13.36
N GLN A 313 3.51 1.28 -13.40
CA GLN A 313 3.45 0.43 -14.60
C GLN A 313 2.74 1.14 -15.76
N ALA A 314 1.59 1.78 -15.48
CA ALA A 314 0.80 2.47 -16.49
C ALA A 314 1.57 3.66 -17.11
N ARG A 315 2.24 4.47 -16.28
CA ARG A 315 3.09 5.57 -16.76
C ARG A 315 4.24 5.08 -17.62
N ARG A 316 4.95 4.04 -17.20
CA ARG A 316 6.05 3.45 -18.00
C ARG A 316 5.54 2.95 -19.35
N ARG A 317 4.41 2.27 -19.36
CA ARG A 317 3.83 1.71 -20.58
C ARG A 317 3.32 2.82 -21.51
N ALA A 318 2.62 3.81 -20.98
CA ALA A 318 2.21 4.99 -21.74
C ALA A 318 3.42 5.71 -22.36
N ALA A 319 4.47 5.95 -21.58
CA ALA A 319 5.70 6.59 -22.06
C ALA A 319 6.40 5.76 -23.16
N SER A 320 6.49 4.44 -23.00
CA SER A 320 7.09 3.56 -24.02
C SER A 320 6.34 3.55 -25.35
N MET A 321 5.03 3.84 -25.32
CA MET A 321 4.15 3.90 -26.49
C MET A 321 3.95 5.34 -27.03
N GLY A 322 4.56 6.33 -26.37
CA GLY A 322 4.36 7.74 -26.72
C GLY A 322 2.92 8.24 -26.53
N LEU A 323 2.16 7.60 -25.61
CA LEU A 323 0.77 7.96 -25.35
C LEU A 323 0.68 9.13 -24.37
N ASN A 324 -0.16 10.12 -24.71
CA ASN A 324 -0.63 11.09 -23.72
C ASN A 324 -1.89 10.52 -23.06
N ALA A 325 -1.75 10.01 -21.83
CA ALA A 325 -2.78 9.24 -21.18
C ALA A 325 -3.15 9.78 -19.79
N ILE A 326 -4.45 9.80 -19.52
CA ILE A 326 -4.99 9.88 -18.15
C ILE A 326 -4.83 8.50 -17.51
N ILE A 327 -4.33 8.46 -16.28
CA ILE A 327 -4.14 7.19 -15.54
C ILE A 327 -5.03 7.23 -14.29
N THR A 328 -6.01 6.34 -14.23
CA THR A 328 -6.87 6.18 -13.05
C THR A 328 -6.59 4.84 -12.37
N PRO A 329 -6.34 4.80 -11.03
CA PRO A 329 -6.01 3.55 -10.32
C PRO A 329 -7.24 2.68 -10.00
N ARG A 330 -8.39 2.98 -10.60
CA ARG A 330 -9.67 2.27 -10.47
C ARG A 330 -10.43 2.27 -11.79
N PRO A 331 -11.45 1.42 -11.98
CA PRO A 331 -12.32 1.50 -13.13
C PRO A 331 -12.88 2.93 -13.30
N PRO A 332 -12.89 3.49 -14.53
CA PRO A 332 -13.34 4.85 -14.77
C PRO A 332 -14.84 5.00 -14.55
N GLU A 333 -15.23 6.15 -14.01
CA GLU A 333 -16.62 6.58 -13.81
C GLU A 333 -16.92 7.81 -14.68
N LEU A 334 -18.20 8.18 -14.79
CA LEU A 334 -18.60 9.43 -15.48
C LEU A 334 -17.86 10.66 -14.95
N PHE A 335 -17.53 10.64 -13.69
CA PHE A 335 -16.77 11.66 -13.00
C PHE A 335 -15.35 11.84 -13.58
N ASP A 336 -14.66 10.76 -13.92
CA ASP A 336 -13.30 10.80 -14.48
C ASP A 336 -13.30 11.37 -15.90
N LEU A 337 -14.45 11.33 -16.59
CA LEU A 337 -14.61 11.90 -17.93
C LEU A 337 -14.70 13.43 -17.95
N THR A 338 -14.91 14.07 -16.79
CA THR A 338 -15.00 15.52 -16.67
C THR A 338 -13.66 16.19 -16.38
N VAL A 339 -12.63 15.40 -16.09
CA VAL A 339 -11.28 15.92 -15.81
C VAL A 339 -10.67 16.46 -17.10
N ASP A 340 -10.37 17.74 -17.11
CA ASP A 340 -9.72 18.39 -18.25
C ASP A 340 -8.20 18.31 -18.09
N GLU A 341 -7.61 17.21 -18.51
CA GLU A 341 -6.16 17.01 -18.57
C GLU A 341 -5.62 17.28 -19.99
N GLY A 342 -6.07 18.36 -20.59
CA GLY A 342 -5.55 18.80 -21.88
C GLY A 342 -5.89 17.84 -23.04
N HIS A 343 -4.93 17.54 -23.91
CA HIS A 343 -5.15 16.74 -25.13
C HIS A 343 -4.93 15.24 -24.95
N ALA A 344 -5.26 14.66 -23.76
CA ALA A 344 -5.16 13.23 -23.57
C ALA A 344 -6.07 12.47 -24.54
N SER A 345 -5.50 11.45 -25.20
CA SER A 345 -6.22 10.62 -26.18
C SER A 345 -6.64 9.26 -25.61
N THR A 346 -6.08 8.88 -24.47
CA THR A 346 -6.27 7.55 -23.86
C THR A 346 -6.49 7.70 -22.36
N LEU A 347 -7.40 6.90 -21.81
CA LEU A 347 -7.53 6.70 -20.37
C LEU A 347 -7.14 5.25 -20.04
N ILE A 348 -6.13 5.09 -19.16
CA ILE A 348 -5.60 3.78 -18.73
C ILE A 348 -6.10 3.49 -17.33
N TYR A 349 -6.69 2.31 -17.14
CA TYR A 349 -7.23 1.84 -15.88
C TYR A 349 -6.84 0.38 -15.58
N PRO A 350 -7.01 -0.13 -14.34
CA PRO A 350 -6.68 -1.50 -13.98
C PRO A 350 -7.54 -2.53 -14.70
N ASP A 351 -6.97 -3.71 -14.97
CA ASP A 351 -7.72 -4.88 -15.39
C ASP A 351 -8.72 -5.33 -14.29
N PRO A 352 -9.85 -5.97 -14.63
CA PRO A 352 -10.30 -6.38 -15.97
C PRO A 352 -10.96 -5.22 -16.75
N PRO A 353 -11.12 -5.37 -18.09
CA PRO A 353 -11.83 -4.38 -18.90
C PRO A 353 -13.28 -4.22 -18.44
N LEU A 354 -13.82 -3.02 -18.63
CA LEU A 354 -15.22 -2.72 -18.38
C LEU A 354 -16.12 -3.65 -19.22
N GLY A 355 -17.28 -3.98 -18.67
CA GLY A 355 -18.31 -4.68 -19.42
C GLY A 355 -18.76 -3.89 -20.67
N ASN A 356 -19.23 -4.60 -21.69
CA ASN A 356 -19.61 -3.97 -22.97
C ASN A 356 -20.62 -2.85 -22.81
N ILE A 357 -21.64 -3.03 -21.95
CA ILE A 357 -22.70 -2.02 -21.69
C ILE A 357 -22.11 -0.80 -20.98
N GLU A 358 -21.26 -1.02 -20.00
CA GLU A 358 -20.61 0.04 -19.22
C GLU A 358 -19.68 0.87 -20.10
N SER A 359 -18.83 0.20 -20.90
CA SER A 359 -17.98 0.85 -21.90
C SER A 359 -18.79 1.69 -22.90
N GLU A 360 -19.90 1.14 -23.39
CA GLU A 360 -20.76 1.84 -24.34
C GLU A 360 -21.38 3.10 -23.75
N ILE A 361 -21.83 3.04 -22.48
CA ILE A 361 -22.39 4.20 -21.77
C ILE A 361 -21.32 5.28 -21.61
N LEU A 362 -20.13 4.92 -21.17
CA LEU A 362 -19.02 5.86 -20.96
C LEU A 362 -18.58 6.50 -22.29
N LEU A 363 -18.46 5.70 -23.36
CA LEU A 363 -18.09 6.22 -24.69
C LEU A 363 -19.16 7.14 -25.28
N LYS A 364 -20.46 6.88 -25.07
CA LYS A 364 -21.54 7.78 -25.44
C LYS A 364 -21.49 9.10 -24.67
N ALA A 365 -21.20 9.05 -23.36
CA ALA A 365 -21.04 10.25 -22.54
C ALA A 365 -19.84 11.10 -22.99
N LEU A 366 -18.70 10.48 -23.32
CA LEU A 366 -17.53 11.13 -23.90
C LEU A 366 -17.86 11.80 -25.24
N ALA A 367 -18.52 11.09 -26.13
CA ALA A 367 -18.92 11.64 -27.44
C ALA A 367 -19.87 12.84 -27.28
N ALA A 368 -20.82 12.78 -26.36
CA ALA A 368 -21.74 13.88 -26.07
C ALA A 368 -21.02 15.12 -25.50
N SER A 369 -19.91 14.96 -24.78
CA SER A 369 -19.06 16.04 -24.28
C SER A 369 -18.05 16.57 -25.33
N GLY A 370 -18.06 16.04 -26.56
CA GLY A 370 -17.13 16.41 -27.62
C GLY A 370 -15.71 15.84 -27.44
N ARG A 371 -15.50 14.97 -26.50
CA ARG A 371 -14.19 14.36 -26.18
C ARG A 371 -14.02 13.02 -26.89
N LYS A 372 -12.78 12.75 -27.33
CA LYS A 372 -12.39 11.46 -27.90
C LYS A 372 -11.32 10.86 -27.00
N LEU A 373 -11.71 9.93 -26.14
CA LEU A 373 -10.80 9.14 -25.31
C LEU A 373 -10.97 7.67 -25.66
N GLU A 374 -9.86 6.96 -25.79
CA GLU A 374 -9.85 5.51 -25.81
C GLU A 374 -9.75 5.01 -24.36
N LEU A 375 -10.63 4.09 -23.97
CA LEU A 375 -10.58 3.42 -22.67
C LEU A 375 -9.77 2.16 -22.84
N LYS A 376 -8.67 2.00 -22.11
CA LYS A 376 -7.78 0.82 -22.17
C LYS A 376 -7.40 0.35 -20.79
N THR A 377 -7.42 -0.95 -20.60
CA THR A 377 -6.76 -1.53 -19.42
C THR A 377 -5.26 -1.53 -19.58
N LEU A 378 -4.54 -1.76 -18.48
CA LEU A 378 -3.08 -1.85 -18.51
C LEU A 378 -2.59 -2.96 -19.47
N SER A 379 -3.30 -4.09 -19.56
CA SER A 379 -2.92 -5.21 -20.42
C SER A 379 -3.18 -4.93 -21.91
N GLU A 380 -4.09 -4.01 -22.24
CA GLU A 380 -4.44 -3.63 -23.62
C GLU A 380 -3.49 -2.58 -24.21
N VAL A 381 -2.72 -1.87 -23.37
CA VAL A 381 -1.65 -0.96 -23.82
C VAL A 381 -0.44 -1.80 -24.21
N ARG A 382 -0.34 -2.13 -25.50
CA ARG A 382 0.74 -2.96 -26.07
C ARG A 382 1.51 -2.24 -27.15
#